data_bff9aff897c70b2538303eae09402fa3
#
_entry.id   bff9aff897c70b2538303eae09402fa3
#
_cell.length_a   1.000
_cell.length_b   1.000
_cell.length_c   1.000
_cell.angle_alpha   90.00
_cell.angle_beta   90.00
_cell.angle_gamma   90.00
#
_symmetry.space_group_name_H-M   'P 1'
#
loop_
_entity.id
_entity.type
_entity.pdbx_description
1 polymer ?
#
loop_
_entity_poly.entity_id
_entity_poly.type
_entity_poly.pdbx_seq_one_letter_code
_entity_poly.pdbx_strand_id
1 'polypeptide(L)'
;MTADELAAAVGAAAAHELDSALDRIKHCQGQLTDEQVWRRSAPGLNSIGNLILHLCGNLRQWVVAGVGGAPDARNRPAEFAERGPIPKEELLRRLEAVVEQAKGVLAGVDTRQLTEVRRIQGFDVTGVAAIFDSVPHFRGHTQEIVHMTRLQLGDAYHFAWAPATPEQGAPADKQRDEG
;
A
#
# COMPACT_ATOMS: atom_id res chain seq x y z
N MET A 1 -9.86 9.75 -26.52
CA MET A 1 -9.95 9.10 -25.20
C MET A 1 -11.34 9.40 -24.64
N THR A 2 -12.13 8.38 -24.42
CA THR A 2 -13.46 8.49 -23.80
C THR A 2 -13.31 8.69 -22.29
N ALA A 3 -14.41 9.04 -21.61
CA ALA A 3 -14.39 9.16 -20.15
C ALA A 3 -14.12 7.80 -19.44
N ASP A 4 -14.61 6.70 -20.01
CA ASP A 4 -14.37 5.36 -19.45
C ASP A 4 -12.92 4.87 -19.75
N GLU A 5 -12.33 5.22 -20.87
CA GLU A 5 -10.90 4.98 -21.11
C GLU A 5 -10.03 5.73 -20.11
N LEU A 6 -10.41 6.97 -19.75
CA LEU A 6 -9.72 7.72 -18.70
C LEU A 6 -9.91 7.06 -17.33
N ALA A 7 -11.12 6.59 -17.01
CA ALA A 7 -11.39 5.89 -15.76
C ALA A 7 -10.54 4.62 -15.65
N ALA A 8 -10.48 3.82 -16.72
CA ALA A 8 -9.65 2.63 -16.78
C ALA A 8 -8.15 2.96 -16.61
N ALA A 9 -7.66 4.04 -17.23
CA ALA A 9 -6.27 4.48 -17.07
C ALA A 9 -5.94 4.90 -15.63
N VAL A 10 -6.87 5.60 -14.95
CA VAL A 10 -6.74 5.95 -13.53
C VAL A 10 -6.68 4.69 -12.66
N GLY A 11 -7.58 3.72 -12.91
CA GLY A 11 -7.59 2.45 -12.19
C GLY A 11 -6.29 1.65 -12.38
N ALA A 12 -5.82 1.56 -13.62
CA ALA A 12 -4.56 0.86 -13.94
C ALA A 12 -3.34 1.52 -13.28
N ALA A 13 -3.26 2.85 -13.31
CA ALA A 13 -2.18 3.58 -12.64
C ALA A 13 -2.20 3.38 -11.12
N ALA A 14 -3.39 3.41 -10.50
CA ALA A 14 -3.57 3.16 -9.07
C ALA A 14 -3.16 1.72 -8.69
N ALA A 15 -3.54 0.73 -9.48
CA ALA A 15 -3.17 -0.67 -9.29
C ALA A 15 -1.65 -0.87 -9.37
N HIS A 16 -1.01 -0.26 -10.37
CA HIS A 16 0.46 -0.29 -10.52
C HIS A 16 1.19 0.29 -9.29
N GLU A 17 0.70 1.41 -8.74
CA GLU A 17 1.28 2.02 -7.54
C GLU A 17 1.14 1.11 -6.31
N LEU A 18 0.01 0.38 -6.18
CA LEU A 18 -0.19 -0.59 -5.11
C LEU A 18 0.77 -1.78 -5.23
N ASP A 19 0.96 -2.33 -6.44
CA ASP A 19 1.90 -3.43 -6.70
C ASP A 19 3.34 -3.00 -6.37
N SER A 20 3.76 -1.85 -6.87
CA SER A 20 5.10 -1.30 -6.59
C SER A 20 5.34 -1.08 -5.08
N ALA A 21 4.31 -0.65 -4.36
CA ALA A 21 4.40 -0.44 -2.91
C ALA A 21 4.44 -1.78 -2.15
N LEU A 22 3.60 -2.74 -2.55
CA LEU A 22 3.57 -4.08 -1.97
C LEU A 22 4.92 -4.78 -2.11
N ASP A 23 5.56 -4.72 -3.28
CA ASP A 23 6.88 -5.32 -3.52
C ASP A 23 7.95 -4.75 -2.58
N ARG A 24 7.90 -3.45 -2.30
CA ARG A 24 8.81 -2.82 -1.32
C ARG A 24 8.55 -3.31 0.10
N ILE A 25 7.29 -3.48 0.50
CA ILE A 25 6.94 -4.03 1.83
C ILE A 25 7.43 -5.48 1.93
N LYS A 26 7.20 -6.30 0.89
CA LYS A 26 7.71 -7.68 0.81
C LYS A 26 9.22 -7.74 0.99
N HIS A 27 9.93 -6.89 0.27
CA HIS A 27 11.40 -6.79 0.36
C HIS A 27 11.86 -6.44 1.78
N CYS A 28 11.19 -5.50 2.45
CA CYS A 28 11.49 -5.14 3.83
C CYS A 28 11.21 -6.29 4.79
N GLN A 29 10.04 -6.92 4.69
CA GLN A 29 9.67 -8.05 5.55
C GLN A 29 10.58 -9.26 5.37
N GLY A 30 11.05 -9.50 4.15
CA GLY A 30 12.02 -10.58 3.87
C GLY A 30 13.33 -10.46 4.64
N GLN A 31 13.68 -9.26 5.09
CA GLN A 31 14.93 -8.98 5.83
C GLN A 31 14.73 -8.92 7.35
N LEU A 32 13.50 -8.91 7.84
CA LEU A 32 13.16 -8.76 9.25
C LEU A 32 12.76 -10.09 9.88
N THR A 33 12.99 -10.22 11.18
CA THR A 33 12.38 -11.26 12.02
C THR A 33 10.99 -10.83 12.49
N ASP A 34 10.19 -11.77 13.00
CA ASP A 34 8.88 -11.47 13.61
C ASP A 34 9.01 -10.46 14.75
N GLU A 35 10.03 -10.62 15.60
CA GLU A 35 10.30 -9.68 16.69
C GLU A 35 10.56 -8.26 16.17
N GLN A 36 11.34 -8.13 15.10
CA GLN A 36 11.65 -6.85 14.48
C GLN A 36 10.42 -6.19 13.84
N VAL A 37 9.52 -6.97 13.25
CA VAL A 37 8.25 -6.47 12.70
C VAL A 37 7.36 -5.86 13.78
N TRP A 38 7.39 -6.40 15.01
CA TRP A 38 6.60 -5.90 16.13
C TRP A 38 7.33 -4.92 17.04
N ARG A 39 8.63 -4.67 16.81
CA ARG A 39 9.42 -3.72 17.58
C ARG A 39 8.90 -2.30 17.40
N ARG A 40 8.77 -1.57 18.51
CA ARG A 40 8.42 -0.16 18.56
C ARG A 40 9.65 0.64 18.97
N SER A 41 9.95 1.72 18.25
CA SER A 41 11.12 2.57 18.55
C SER A 41 10.94 3.38 19.85
N ALA A 42 9.68 3.66 20.23
CA ALA A 42 9.34 4.31 21.50
C ALA A 42 7.89 3.95 21.92
N PRO A 43 7.54 4.13 23.22
CA PRO A 43 6.15 4.04 23.67
C PRO A 43 5.25 4.98 22.87
N GLY A 44 4.10 4.48 22.44
CA GLY A 44 3.14 5.27 21.63
C GLY A 44 3.37 5.28 20.12
N LEU A 45 4.54 4.83 19.64
CA LEU A 45 4.76 4.67 18.20
C LEU A 45 4.20 3.33 17.68
N ASN A 46 3.90 3.28 16.41
CA ASN A 46 3.47 2.06 15.73
C ASN A 46 4.68 1.15 15.41
N SER A 47 4.42 -0.15 15.40
CA SER A 47 5.33 -1.12 14.80
C SER A 47 5.05 -1.26 13.29
N ILE A 48 5.94 -1.90 12.56
CA ILE A 48 5.71 -2.28 11.16
C ILE A 48 4.45 -3.15 11.06
N GLY A 49 4.23 -4.08 12.00
CA GLY A 49 3.02 -4.91 12.05
C GLY A 49 1.74 -4.08 12.15
N ASN A 50 1.71 -3.02 12.99
CA ASN A 50 0.56 -2.11 13.04
C ASN A 50 0.34 -1.36 11.75
N LEU A 51 1.40 -0.88 11.09
CA LEU A 51 1.29 -0.19 9.80
C LEU A 51 0.72 -1.11 8.72
N ILE A 52 1.14 -2.38 8.68
CA ILE A 52 0.59 -3.36 7.73
C ILE A 52 -0.90 -3.61 7.99
N LEU A 53 -1.30 -3.80 9.24
CA LEU A 53 -2.72 -3.95 9.60
C LEU A 53 -3.52 -2.70 9.21
N HIS A 54 -2.95 -1.52 9.44
CA HIS A 54 -3.53 -0.23 9.07
C HIS A 54 -3.70 -0.09 7.56
N LEU A 55 -2.71 -0.48 6.76
CA LEU A 55 -2.80 -0.48 5.31
C LEU A 55 -3.88 -1.44 4.80
N CYS A 56 -3.99 -2.64 5.39
CA CYS A 56 -5.08 -3.57 5.08
C CYS A 56 -6.45 -2.95 5.36
N GLY A 57 -6.62 -2.33 6.52
CA GLY A 57 -7.89 -1.70 6.92
C GLY A 57 -8.24 -0.49 6.05
N ASN A 58 -7.25 0.37 5.76
CA ASN A 58 -7.45 1.55 4.92
C ASN A 58 -7.87 1.16 3.51
N LEU A 59 -7.10 0.32 2.85
CA LEU A 59 -7.37 -0.09 1.47
C LEU A 59 -8.71 -0.81 1.33
N ARG A 60 -9.06 -1.67 2.30
CA ARG A 60 -10.37 -2.32 2.33
C ARG A 60 -11.51 -1.31 2.46
N GLN A 61 -11.38 -0.34 3.36
CA GLN A 61 -12.44 0.65 3.59
C GLN A 61 -12.59 1.63 2.43
N TRP A 62 -11.48 2.19 1.93
CA TRP A 62 -11.53 3.27 0.94
C TRP A 62 -11.72 2.76 -0.48
N VAL A 63 -11.04 1.69 -0.86
CA VAL A 63 -11.11 1.17 -2.24
C VAL A 63 -12.13 0.03 -2.35
N VAL A 64 -11.98 -1.05 -1.56
CA VAL A 64 -12.84 -2.23 -1.73
C VAL A 64 -14.28 -1.94 -1.34
N ALA A 65 -14.52 -1.30 -0.19
CA ALA A 65 -15.86 -0.91 0.23
C ALA A 65 -16.29 0.42 -0.41
N GLY A 66 -15.46 1.46 -0.29
CA GLY A 66 -15.79 2.81 -0.72
C GLY A 66 -15.99 2.93 -2.23
N VAL A 67 -15.05 2.51 -3.05
CA VAL A 67 -15.17 2.55 -4.52
C VAL A 67 -15.93 1.34 -5.04
N GLY A 68 -15.61 0.14 -4.53
CA GLY A 68 -16.16 -1.12 -5.02
C GLY A 68 -17.55 -1.49 -4.47
N GLY A 69 -18.01 -0.83 -3.39
CA GLY A 69 -19.34 -1.07 -2.81
C GLY A 69 -19.46 -2.31 -1.92
N ALA A 70 -18.35 -2.94 -1.53
CA ALA A 70 -18.37 -4.04 -0.57
C ALA A 70 -18.77 -3.54 0.84
N PRO A 71 -19.26 -4.41 1.75
CA PRO A 71 -19.52 -4.03 3.13
C PRO A 71 -18.26 -3.54 3.85
N ASP A 72 -18.37 -2.43 4.59
CA ASP A 72 -17.30 -1.91 5.45
C ASP A 72 -17.44 -2.51 6.86
N ALA A 73 -16.43 -3.25 7.28
CA ALA A 73 -16.32 -3.85 8.61
C ALA A 73 -15.03 -3.44 9.33
N ARG A 74 -14.44 -2.27 8.97
CA ARG A 74 -13.16 -1.82 9.53
C ARG A 74 -13.25 -1.54 11.03
N ASN A 75 -12.28 -2.06 11.78
CA ASN A 75 -12.05 -1.71 13.18
C ASN A 75 -10.68 -1.03 13.33
N ARG A 76 -10.62 0.27 12.99
CA ARG A 76 -9.38 1.05 13.02
C ARG A 76 -8.68 1.06 14.41
N PRO A 77 -9.38 1.19 15.55
CA PRO A 77 -8.72 1.10 16.85
C PRO A 77 -7.97 -0.20 17.09
N ALA A 78 -8.50 -1.35 16.62
CA ALA A 78 -7.85 -2.65 16.76
C ALA A 78 -6.52 -2.72 15.98
N GLU A 79 -6.40 -2.06 14.81
CA GLU A 79 -5.19 -2.01 14.00
C GLU A 79 -3.99 -1.47 14.82
N PHE A 80 -4.22 -0.47 15.65
CA PHE A 80 -3.19 0.21 16.46
C PHE A 80 -3.07 -0.36 17.88
N ALA A 81 -4.10 -1.05 18.38
CA ALA A 81 -4.07 -1.72 19.67
C ALA A 81 -3.32 -3.05 19.65
N GLU A 82 -3.17 -3.65 18.47
CA GLU A 82 -2.48 -4.93 18.32
C GLU A 82 -1.03 -4.86 18.78
N ARG A 83 -0.58 -5.89 19.50
CA ARG A 83 0.79 -6.00 20.04
C ARG A 83 1.54 -7.21 19.53
N GLY A 84 0.90 -8.02 18.71
CA GLY A 84 1.44 -9.28 18.24
C GLY A 84 1.44 -10.39 19.32
N PRO A 85 2.13 -11.51 19.03
CA PRO A 85 2.80 -11.79 17.77
C PRO A 85 1.83 -12.34 16.72
N ILE A 86 1.64 -11.62 15.62
CA ILE A 86 1.09 -12.21 14.38
C ILE A 86 2.32 -12.48 13.51
N PRO A 87 2.52 -13.71 13.00
CA PRO A 87 3.66 -14.00 12.11
C PRO A 87 3.70 -13.05 10.90
N LYS A 88 4.89 -12.63 10.52
CA LYS A 88 5.08 -11.67 9.40
C LYS A 88 4.52 -12.22 8.07
N GLU A 89 4.61 -13.53 7.86
CA GLU A 89 4.02 -14.20 6.70
C GLU A 89 2.49 -14.07 6.68
N GLU A 90 1.85 -14.15 7.83
CA GLU A 90 0.40 -13.96 7.94
C GLU A 90 0.01 -12.49 7.70
N LEU A 91 0.79 -11.54 8.21
CA LEU A 91 0.59 -10.11 7.92
C LEU A 91 0.71 -9.84 6.43
N LEU A 92 1.74 -10.41 5.79
CA LEU A 92 1.96 -10.26 4.36
C LEU A 92 0.81 -10.88 3.55
N ARG A 93 0.39 -12.09 3.89
CA ARG A 93 -0.73 -12.75 3.23
C ARG A 93 -2.02 -11.93 3.31
N ARG A 94 -2.30 -11.27 4.45
CA ARG A 94 -3.45 -10.36 4.61
C ARG A 94 -3.32 -9.14 3.71
N LEU A 95 -2.13 -8.56 3.64
CA LEU A 95 -1.87 -7.39 2.80
C LEU A 95 -2.02 -7.74 1.31
N GLU A 96 -1.42 -8.84 0.87
CA GLU A 96 -1.56 -9.33 -0.51
C GLU A 96 -3.03 -9.54 -0.89
N ALA A 97 -3.78 -10.21 -0.03
CA ALA A 97 -5.20 -10.48 -0.29
C ALA A 97 -6.03 -9.20 -0.45
N VAL A 98 -5.79 -8.16 0.34
CA VAL A 98 -6.53 -6.90 0.21
C VAL A 98 -6.05 -6.08 -0.98
N VAL A 99 -4.76 -6.11 -1.32
CA VAL A 99 -4.24 -5.48 -2.54
C VAL A 99 -4.87 -6.10 -3.78
N GLU A 100 -4.95 -7.42 -3.87
CA GLU A 100 -5.62 -8.09 -4.99
C GLU A 100 -7.11 -7.76 -5.07
N GLN A 101 -7.82 -7.68 -3.94
CA GLN A 101 -9.22 -7.22 -3.93
C GLN A 101 -9.36 -5.79 -4.46
N ALA A 102 -8.48 -4.88 -4.01
CA ALA A 102 -8.49 -3.49 -4.45
C ALA A 102 -8.16 -3.36 -5.95
N LYS A 103 -7.19 -4.12 -6.45
CA LYS A 103 -6.86 -4.19 -7.88
C LYS A 103 -8.04 -4.69 -8.71
N GLY A 104 -8.77 -5.69 -8.22
CA GLY A 104 -10.01 -6.15 -8.86
C GLY A 104 -11.06 -5.05 -8.99
N VAL A 105 -11.24 -4.23 -7.96
CA VAL A 105 -12.13 -3.04 -8.01
C VAL A 105 -11.60 -2.02 -9.01
N LEU A 106 -10.31 -1.68 -8.93
CA LEU A 106 -9.68 -0.66 -9.78
C LEU A 106 -9.68 -1.04 -11.27
N ALA A 107 -9.55 -2.32 -11.59
CA ALA A 107 -9.62 -2.82 -12.96
C ALA A 107 -11.01 -2.66 -13.61
N GLY A 108 -12.06 -2.64 -12.80
CA GLY A 108 -13.44 -2.50 -13.27
C GLY A 108 -14.03 -1.10 -13.08
N VAL A 109 -13.25 -0.11 -12.64
CA VAL A 109 -13.77 1.22 -12.32
C VAL A 109 -14.20 1.96 -13.61
N ASP A 110 -15.42 2.53 -13.56
CA ASP A 110 -15.99 3.35 -14.63
C ASP A 110 -16.11 4.84 -14.22
N THR A 111 -16.51 5.68 -15.17
CA THR A 111 -16.71 7.13 -14.95
C THR A 111 -17.69 7.40 -13.84
N ARG A 112 -18.78 6.61 -13.73
CA ARG A 112 -19.80 6.78 -12.68
C ARG A 112 -19.18 6.51 -11.31
N GLN A 113 -18.46 5.41 -11.15
CA GLN A 113 -17.81 5.05 -9.90
C GLN A 113 -16.76 6.08 -9.46
N LEU A 114 -16.07 6.72 -10.41
CA LEU A 114 -15.10 7.78 -10.11
C LEU A 114 -15.75 9.10 -9.68
N THR A 115 -16.93 9.43 -10.21
CA THR A 115 -17.56 10.74 -9.99
C THR A 115 -18.64 10.73 -8.92
N GLU A 116 -19.23 9.58 -8.61
CA GLU A 116 -20.25 9.44 -7.59
C GLU A 116 -19.72 9.76 -6.19
N VAL A 117 -20.46 10.59 -5.44
CA VAL A 117 -20.12 10.93 -4.05
C VAL A 117 -20.58 9.81 -3.12
N ARG A 118 -19.70 9.43 -2.20
CA ARG A 118 -19.90 8.37 -1.22
C ARG A 118 -19.46 8.78 0.15
N ARG A 119 -20.09 8.22 1.16
CA ARG A 119 -19.70 8.42 2.56
C ARG A 119 -18.68 7.39 2.97
N ILE A 120 -17.41 7.80 3.13
CA ILE A 120 -16.29 6.93 3.57
C ILE A 120 -15.67 7.51 4.83
N GLN A 121 -15.61 6.74 5.89
CA GLN A 121 -15.02 7.16 7.18
C GLN A 121 -15.57 8.50 7.73
N GLY A 122 -16.82 8.82 7.40
CA GLY A 122 -17.44 10.09 7.82
C GLY A 122 -17.24 11.26 6.86
N PHE A 123 -16.52 11.09 5.76
CA PHE A 123 -16.30 12.11 4.72
C PHE A 123 -17.12 11.83 3.48
N ASP A 124 -17.66 12.89 2.85
CA ASP A 124 -18.32 12.81 1.56
C ASP A 124 -17.26 13.04 0.47
N VAL A 125 -16.92 11.99 -0.27
CA VAL A 125 -15.83 11.99 -1.26
C VAL A 125 -16.27 11.32 -2.56
N THR A 126 -15.72 11.77 -3.68
CA THR A 126 -15.89 11.07 -4.96
C THR A 126 -14.98 9.83 -5.01
N GLY A 127 -15.29 8.88 -5.91
CA GLY A 127 -14.45 7.70 -6.09
C GLY A 127 -13.00 8.04 -6.48
N VAL A 128 -12.82 9.04 -7.35
CA VAL A 128 -11.46 9.51 -7.70
C VAL A 128 -10.75 10.09 -6.48
N ALA A 129 -11.42 10.89 -5.65
CA ALA A 129 -10.84 11.43 -4.42
C ALA A 129 -10.46 10.29 -3.44
N ALA A 130 -11.31 9.27 -3.31
CA ALA A 130 -11.03 8.11 -2.47
C ALA A 130 -9.78 7.35 -2.92
N ILE A 131 -9.57 7.17 -4.23
CA ILE A 131 -8.37 6.54 -4.80
C ILE A 131 -7.14 7.41 -4.52
N PHE A 132 -7.22 8.73 -4.78
CA PHE A 132 -6.12 9.68 -4.57
C PHE A 132 -5.81 9.95 -3.10
N ASP A 133 -6.70 9.59 -2.17
CA ASP A 133 -6.43 9.61 -0.74
C ASP A 133 -5.77 8.30 -0.29
N SER A 134 -6.34 7.16 -0.68
CA SER A 134 -5.89 5.84 -0.23
C SER A 134 -4.54 5.39 -0.83
N VAL A 135 -4.32 5.57 -2.13
CA VAL A 135 -3.09 5.09 -2.80
C VAL A 135 -1.84 5.88 -2.37
N PRO A 136 -1.84 7.22 -2.33
CA PRO A 136 -0.72 7.98 -1.75
C PRO A 136 -0.51 7.69 -0.26
N HIS A 137 -1.58 7.48 0.52
CA HIS A 137 -1.49 7.06 1.92
C HIS A 137 -0.78 5.70 2.05
N PHE A 138 -1.14 4.72 1.21
CA PHE A 138 -0.47 3.43 1.15
C PHE A 138 1.03 3.60 0.84
N ARG A 139 1.36 4.42 -0.16
CA ARG A 139 2.75 4.76 -0.53
C ARG A 139 3.51 5.44 0.62
N GLY A 140 2.87 6.36 1.33
CA GLY A 140 3.45 7.05 2.48
C GLY A 140 3.88 6.08 3.57
N HIS A 141 2.97 5.20 4.02
CA HIS A 141 3.31 4.17 5.01
C HIS A 141 4.27 3.11 4.49
N THR A 142 4.30 2.83 3.17
CA THR A 142 5.35 2.00 2.58
C THR A 142 6.74 2.61 2.80
N GLN A 143 6.90 3.92 2.59
CA GLN A 143 8.18 4.59 2.84
C GLN A 143 8.52 4.64 4.34
N GLU A 144 7.53 4.76 5.21
CA GLU A 144 7.71 4.65 6.66
C GLU A 144 8.22 3.25 7.04
N ILE A 145 7.64 2.17 6.50
CA ILE A 145 8.10 0.79 6.69
C ILE A 145 9.55 0.61 6.20
N VAL A 146 9.88 1.12 5.01
CA VAL A 146 11.26 1.09 4.48
C VAL A 146 12.22 1.80 5.44
N HIS A 147 11.85 3.00 5.92
CA HIS A 147 12.66 3.77 6.86
C HIS A 147 12.86 3.02 8.18
N MET A 148 11.78 2.48 8.77
CA MET A 148 11.84 1.70 10.01
C MET A 148 12.71 0.44 9.86
N THR A 149 12.62 -0.24 8.71
CA THR A 149 13.46 -1.40 8.39
C THR A 149 14.93 -1.01 8.33
N ARG A 150 15.25 0.08 7.64
CA ARG A 150 16.63 0.60 7.55
C ARG A 150 17.18 1.02 8.91
N LEU A 151 16.37 1.66 9.75
CA LEU A 151 16.78 2.00 11.11
C LEU A 151 17.10 0.78 11.97
N GLN A 152 16.38 -0.32 11.77
CA GLN A 152 16.63 -1.56 12.53
C GLN A 152 17.84 -2.35 12.04
N LEU A 153 18.11 -2.34 10.74
CA LEU A 153 19.15 -3.17 10.11
C LEU A 153 20.47 -2.43 9.91
N GLY A 154 20.45 -1.09 9.84
CA GLY A 154 21.66 -0.31 9.55
C GLY A 154 22.36 -0.79 8.28
N ASP A 155 23.65 -1.11 8.40
CA ASP A 155 24.49 -1.58 7.28
C ASP A 155 24.09 -2.98 6.76
N ALA A 156 23.32 -3.74 7.51
CA ALA A 156 22.79 -5.04 7.08
C ALA A 156 21.56 -4.92 6.15
N TYR A 157 21.05 -3.70 5.90
CA TYR A 157 19.95 -3.51 4.98
C TYR A 157 20.39 -3.67 3.52
N HIS A 158 19.72 -4.57 2.80
CA HIS A 158 19.92 -4.74 1.37
C HIS A 158 18.88 -3.97 0.58
N PHE A 159 19.33 -3.12 -0.37
CA PHE A 159 18.43 -2.40 -1.26
C PHE A 159 17.83 -3.34 -2.30
N ALA A 160 16.51 -3.22 -2.54
CA ALA A 160 15.84 -3.96 -3.61
C ALA A 160 16.33 -3.51 -4.99
N TRP A 161 16.74 -2.26 -5.08
CA TRP A 161 17.20 -1.63 -6.31
C TRP A 161 18.16 -0.50 -5.95
N ALA A 162 19.27 -0.42 -6.66
CA ALA A 162 20.19 0.71 -6.61
C ALA A 162 20.18 1.41 -7.97
N PRO A 163 19.88 2.72 -8.03
CA PRO A 163 19.95 3.45 -9.29
C PRO A 163 21.40 3.41 -9.79
N ALA A 164 21.59 2.94 -11.02
CA ALA A 164 22.84 3.15 -11.70
C ALA A 164 22.86 4.60 -12.19
N THR A 165 23.84 5.39 -11.74
CA THR A 165 24.05 6.75 -12.22
C THR A 165 25.00 6.76 -13.41
N PRO A 166 24.95 7.78 -14.31
CA PRO A 166 25.90 7.88 -15.40
C PRO A 166 27.36 7.86 -14.93
N GLU A 167 27.63 8.43 -13.74
CA GLU A 167 28.95 8.48 -13.11
C GLU A 167 29.44 7.09 -12.66
N GLN A 168 28.53 6.14 -12.43
CA GLN A 168 28.82 4.76 -12.01
C GLN A 168 28.92 3.80 -13.21
N GLY A 169 28.91 4.32 -14.45
CA GLY A 169 29.00 3.49 -15.64
C GLY A 169 27.81 2.54 -15.80
N ALA A 170 26.62 3.03 -15.58
CA ALA A 170 25.40 2.27 -15.78
C ALA A 170 25.39 1.60 -17.15
N PRO A 171 25.13 0.27 -17.26
CA PRO A 171 24.87 -0.32 -18.55
C PRO A 171 23.65 0.39 -19.16
N ALA A 172 23.82 0.88 -20.39
CA ALA A 172 22.74 1.40 -21.19
C ALA A 172 21.83 0.22 -21.52
N ASP A 173 20.87 -0.09 -20.69
CA ASP A 173 19.68 -0.86 -20.99
C ASP A 173 19.06 -1.40 -19.69
N LYS A 174 18.28 -0.59 -19.04
CA LYS A 174 16.96 -1.00 -18.57
C LYS A 174 16.04 0.17 -18.95
N GLN A 175 15.56 0.12 -20.17
CA GLN A 175 14.37 0.83 -20.58
C GLN A 175 13.34 0.63 -19.46
N ARG A 176 12.81 1.73 -18.94
CA ARG A 176 11.50 1.68 -18.30
C ARG A 176 10.62 1.02 -19.35
N ASP A 177 10.01 -0.10 -19.02
CA ASP A 177 8.88 -0.60 -19.80
C ASP A 177 7.84 0.52 -19.74
N GLU A 178 7.87 1.37 -20.78
CA GLU A 178 6.82 2.29 -21.12
C GLU A 178 5.72 1.44 -21.76
N GLY A 179 4.75 1.03 -20.95
CA GLY A 179 3.54 0.37 -21.35
C GLY A 179 2.37 0.90 -20.51
#